data_760d206d7b06ebc434d54def46c916a6
#
_entry.id   760d206d7b06ebc434d54def46c916a6
#
_cell.length_a   1.000
_cell.length_b   1.000
_cell.length_c   1.000
_cell.angle_alpha   90.00
_cell.angle_beta   90.00
_cell.angle_gamma   90.00
#
_symmetry.space_group_name_H-M   'P 1'
#
loop_
_entity.id
_entity.type
_entity.pdbx_description
1 polymer ?
#
loop_
_entity_poly.entity_id
_entity_poly.type
_entity_poly.pdbx_seq_one_letter_code
_entity_poly.pdbx_strand_id
1 'polypeptide(L)'
;MTHTQLTQLVQALLDAPTSNETVKEFAQSWINAEDTPKQEELTKQLVSIAEQNIALIDETIGFAGSELATQILGEDGAGNLLQHAKDIKAQGAEFCDCPGCIACKNIIDLKAEIE
;
A
#
# COMPACT_ATOMS: atom_id res chain seq x y z
N MET A 1 0.05 15.98 -12.99
CA MET A 1 -0.25 15.91 -11.53
C MET A 1 0.55 17.00 -10.82
N THR A 2 -0.03 17.63 -9.83
CA THR A 2 0.65 18.69 -9.07
C THR A 2 1.53 18.10 -7.97
N HIS A 3 2.48 18.90 -7.49
CA HIS A 3 3.31 18.51 -6.35
C HIS A 3 2.46 18.24 -5.11
N THR A 4 1.41 19.03 -4.90
CA THR A 4 0.47 18.82 -3.78
C THR A 4 -0.22 17.45 -3.85
N GLN A 5 -0.67 17.04 -5.04
CA GLN A 5 -1.29 15.74 -5.25
C GLN A 5 -0.29 14.61 -4.96
N LEU A 6 0.94 14.76 -5.42
CA LEU A 6 2.00 13.78 -5.18
C LEU A 6 2.30 13.66 -3.67
N THR A 7 2.37 14.80 -2.98
CA THR A 7 2.58 14.83 -1.53
C THR A 7 1.44 14.09 -0.80
N GLN A 8 0.19 14.28 -1.23
CA GLN A 8 -0.95 13.60 -0.63
C GLN A 8 -0.87 12.07 -0.83
N LEU A 9 -0.43 11.62 -2.01
CA LEU A 9 -0.26 10.18 -2.27
C LEU A 9 0.81 9.56 -1.37
N VAL A 10 1.94 10.25 -1.21
CA VAL A 10 3.03 9.77 -0.36
C VAL A 10 2.63 9.81 1.11
N GLN A 11 1.94 10.86 1.53
CA GLN A 11 1.45 10.99 2.92
C GLN A 11 0.49 9.84 3.25
N ALA A 12 -0.36 9.44 2.30
CA ALA A 12 -1.27 8.31 2.49
C ALA A 12 -0.51 7.00 2.73
N LEU A 13 0.62 6.79 2.05
CA LEU A 13 1.49 5.64 2.31
C LEU A 13 2.03 5.65 3.74
N LEU A 14 2.49 6.81 4.19
CA LEU A 14 3.07 6.97 5.52
C LEU A 14 2.02 6.77 6.62
N ASP A 15 0.83 7.32 6.43
CA ASP A 15 -0.24 7.30 7.43
C ASP A 15 -1.00 5.97 7.48
N ALA A 16 -0.94 5.16 6.42
CA ALA A 16 -1.68 3.91 6.39
C ALA A 16 -1.15 2.91 7.43
N PRO A 17 -2.00 2.44 8.36
CA PRO A 17 -1.54 1.55 9.42
C PRO A 17 -1.07 0.18 8.92
N THR A 18 -1.48 -0.21 7.73
CA THR A 18 -1.11 -1.48 7.13
C THR A 18 0.10 -1.39 6.20
N SER A 19 0.65 -0.19 5.97
CA SER A 19 1.89 -0.04 5.21
C SER A 19 3.04 -0.69 5.99
N ASN A 20 3.91 -1.44 5.29
CA ASN A 20 5.06 -2.03 5.94
C ASN A 20 6.15 -0.99 6.21
N GLU A 21 7.15 -1.39 6.98
CA GLU A 21 8.24 -0.49 7.39
C GLU A 21 9.01 0.07 6.19
N THR A 22 9.26 -0.74 5.17
CA THR A 22 9.95 -0.31 3.94
C THR A 22 9.21 0.83 3.25
N VAL A 23 7.89 0.70 3.11
CA VAL A 23 7.05 1.74 2.49
C VAL A 23 7.05 3.01 3.34
N LYS A 24 6.91 2.86 4.66
CA LYS A 24 6.90 4.01 5.58
C LYS A 24 8.22 4.76 5.59
N GLU A 25 9.34 4.04 5.58
CA GLU A 25 10.68 4.65 5.52
C GLU A 25 10.87 5.40 4.21
N PHE A 26 10.45 4.81 3.09
CA PHE A 26 10.51 5.46 1.79
C PHE A 26 9.69 6.75 1.77
N ALA A 27 8.44 6.67 2.23
CA ALA A 27 7.53 7.82 2.28
C ALA A 27 8.09 8.93 3.14
N GLN A 28 8.64 8.61 4.31
CA GLN A 28 9.25 9.59 5.19
C GLN A 28 10.49 10.24 4.54
N SER A 29 11.32 9.46 3.87
CA SER A 29 12.49 9.95 3.15
C SER A 29 12.09 10.91 2.04
N TRP A 30 11.02 10.59 1.31
CA TRP A 30 10.50 11.45 0.25
C TRP A 30 10.03 12.80 0.81
N ILE A 31 9.29 12.77 1.92
CA ILE A 31 8.79 13.99 2.57
C ILE A 31 9.97 14.83 3.10
N ASN A 32 10.95 14.19 3.73
CA ASN A 32 12.12 14.86 4.28
C ASN A 32 13.00 15.50 3.20
N ALA A 33 12.91 15.01 1.97
CA ALA A 33 13.68 15.52 0.84
C ALA A 33 12.95 16.64 0.07
N GLU A 34 11.84 17.16 0.60
CA GLU A 34 11.06 18.21 -0.04
C GLU A 34 11.95 19.40 -0.41
N ASP A 35 11.74 19.92 -1.62
CA ASP A 35 12.49 21.04 -2.19
C ASP A 35 13.98 20.73 -2.45
N THR A 36 14.35 19.44 -2.52
CA THR A 36 15.71 19.03 -2.86
C THR A 36 15.73 18.16 -4.13
N PRO A 37 16.85 18.08 -4.85
CA PRO A 37 16.98 17.16 -5.99
C PRO A 37 16.79 15.70 -5.62
N LYS A 38 17.02 15.33 -4.37
CA LYS A 38 16.82 13.97 -3.87
C LYS A 38 15.36 13.55 -3.98
N GLN A 39 14.42 14.46 -3.76
CA GLN A 39 12.99 14.16 -3.88
C GLN A 39 12.63 13.72 -5.30
N GLU A 40 13.21 14.34 -6.32
CA GLU A 40 12.97 13.94 -7.71
C GLU A 40 13.47 12.52 -7.98
N GLU A 41 14.63 12.16 -7.44
CA GLU A 41 15.16 10.79 -7.57
C GLU A 41 14.25 9.79 -6.89
N LEU A 42 13.76 10.11 -5.70
CA LEU A 42 12.84 9.25 -4.96
C LEU A 42 11.50 9.12 -5.69
N THR A 43 11.02 10.19 -6.32
CA THR A 43 9.79 10.16 -7.10
C THR A 43 9.88 9.14 -8.25
N LYS A 44 11.03 9.01 -8.87
CA LYS A 44 11.25 8.01 -9.93
C LYS A 44 11.13 6.58 -9.42
N GLN A 45 11.38 6.35 -8.14
CA GLN A 45 11.30 5.03 -7.50
C GLN A 45 9.90 4.75 -6.90
N LEU A 46 9.06 5.78 -6.79
CA LEU A 46 7.79 5.69 -6.07
C LEU A 46 6.87 4.60 -6.61
N VAL A 47 6.68 4.55 -7.92
CA VAL A 47 5.80 3.55 -8.55
C VAL A 47 6.35 2.15 -8.33
N SER A 48 7.66 1.96 -8.47
CA SER A 48 8.30 0.67 -8.24
C SER A 48 8.12 0.19 -6.80
N ILE A 49 8.27 1.09 -5.83
CA ILE A 49 8.04 0.78 -4.40
C ILE A 49 6.58 0.34 -4.19
N ALA A 50 5.63 1.05 -4.80
CA ALA A 50 4.21 0.69 -4.69
C ALA A 50 3.93 -0.68 -5.31
N GLU A 51 4.47 -0.95 -6.49
CA GLU A 51 4.28 -2.24 -7.17
C GLU A 51 4.88 -3.41 -6.39
N GLN A 52 6.00 -3.20 -5.72
CA GLN A 52 6.67 -4.25 -4.94
C GLN A 52 6.00 -4.53 -3.59
N ASN A 53 5.21 -3.60 -3.08
CA ASN A 53 4.67 -3.68 -1.73
C ASN A 53 3.14 -3.81 -1.66
N ILE A 54 2.45 -3.74 -2.79
CA ILE A 54 1.01 -4.03 -2.83
C ILE A 54 0.79 -5.54 -2.74
N ALA A 55 -0.15 -5.96 -1.89
CA ALA A 55 -0.46 -7.38 -1.74
C ALA A 55 -1.50 -7.81 -2.78
N LEU A 56 -1.27 -8.95 -3.44
CA LEU A 56 -2.28 -9.59 -4.27
C LEU A 56 -3.38 -10.14 -3.35
N ILE A 57 -4.62 -10.16 -3.85
CA ILE A 57 -5.75 -10.61 -3.02
C ILE A 57 -5.56 -12.05 -2.53
N ASP A 58 -4.95 -12.92 -3.34
CA ASP A 58 -4.68 -14.31 -2.92
C ASP A 58 -3.66 -14.38 -1.79
N GLU A 59 -2.69 -13.46 -1.74
CA GLU A 59 -1.74 -13.35 -0.64
C GLU A 59 -2.46 -12.97 0.67
N THR A 60 -3.40 -12.05 0.59
CA THR A 60 -4.21 -11.63 1.75
C THR A 60 -5.07 -12.78 2.24
N ILE A 61 -5.70 -13.53 1.33
CA ILE A 61 -6.51 -14.71 1.70
C ILE A 61 -5.62 -15.76 2.38
N GLY A 62 -4.45 -16.03 1.85
CA GLY A 62 -3.50 -16.98 2.44
C GLY A 62 -3.06 -16.54 3.84
N PHE A 63 -2.75 -15.27 4.02
CA PHE A 63 -2.39 -14.73 5.34
C PHE A 63 -3.56 -14.81 6.31
N ALA A 64 -4.75 -14.34 5.93
CA ALA A 64 -5.91 -14.27 6.80
C ALA A 64 -6.39 -15.64 7.26
N GLY A 65 -6.17 -16.67 6.46
CA GLY A 65 -6.48 -18.05 6.83
C GLY A 65 -5.37 -18.75 7.61
N SER A 66 -4.27 -18.07 7.89
CA SER A 66 -3.12 -18.67 8.57
C SER A 66 -3.23 -18.54 10.10
N GLU A 67 -2.47 -19.38 10.79
CA GLU A 67 -2.34 -19.32 12.25
C GLU A 67 -1.71 -18.00 12.70
N LEU A 68 -0.78 -17.46 11.91
CA LEU A 68 -0.13 -16.18 12.20
C LEU A 68 -1.14 -15.04 12.27
N ALA A 69 -2.09 -15.00 11.34
CA ALA A 69 -3.15 -13.98 11.34
C ALA A 69 -3.99 -14.08 12.60
N THR A 70 -4.33 -15.29 13.05
CA THR A 70 -5.08 -15.52 14.28
C THR A 70 -4.29 -15.00 15.49
N GLN A 71 -2.98 -15.17 15.51
CA GLN A 71 -2.13 -14.68 16.60
C GLN A 71 -2.03 -13.16 16.65
N ILE A 72 -2.00 -12.52 15.47
CA ILE A 72 -1.83 -11.06 15.36
C ILE A 72 -3.17 -10.32 15.52
N LEU A 73 -4.21 -10.81 14.84
CA LEU A 73 -5.51 -10.12 14.74
C LEU A 73 -6.58 -10.68 15.66
N GLY A 74 -6.32 -11.82 16.30
CA GLY A 74 -7.33 -12.57 17.01
C GLY A 74 -8.18 -13.41 16.04
N GLU A 75 -8.92 -14.36 16.57
CA GLU A 75 -9.75 -15.27 15.78
C GLU A 75 -10.81 -14.52 14.98
N ASP A 76 -11.50 -13.57 15.62
CA ASP A 76 -12.54 -12.77 14.97
C ASP A 76 -11.96 -11.84 13.90
N GLY A 77 -10.84 -11.19 14.20
CA GLY A 77 -10.18 -10.28 13.25
C GLY A 77 -9.68 -11.00 12.02
N ALA A 78 -9.03 -12.16 12.20
CA ALA A 78 -8.55 -12.97 11.09
C ALA A 78 -9.71 -13.50 10.25
N GLY A 79 -10.79 -13.98 10.88
CA GLY A 79 -11.98 -14.46 10.19
C GLY A 79 -12.68 -13.37 9.38
N ASN A 80 -12.79 -12.18 9.94
CA ASN A 80 -13.39 -11.03 9.25
C ASN A 80 -12.55 -10.61 8.05
N LEU A 81 -11.23 -10.58 8.18
CA LEU A 81 -10.33 -10.25 7.09
C LEU A 81 -10.43 -11.29 5.96
N LEU A 82 -10.43 -12.58 6.32
CA LEU A 82 -10.55 -13.66 5.36
C LEU A 82 -11.85 -13.57 4.58
N GLN A 83 -12.98 -13.36 5.27
CA GLN A 83 -14.28 -13.26 4.61
C GLN A 83 -14.34 -12.06 3.68
N HIS A 84 -13.86 -10.90 4.14
CA HIS A 84 -13.80 -9.69 3.33
C HIS A 84 -12.95 -9.89 2.08
N ALA A 85 -11.77 -10.48 2.22
CA ALA A 85 -10.86 -10.73 1.10
C ALA A 85 -11.50 -11.68 0.06
N LYS A 86 -12.21 -12.72 0.52
CA LYS A 86 -12.92 -13.64 -0.38
C LYS A 86 -14.07 -12.91 -1.09
N ASP A 87 -14.78 -12.03 -0.40
CA ASP A 87 -15.91 -11.28 -0.96
C ASP A 87 -15.44 -10.35 -2.08
N ILE A 88 -14.37 -9.58 -1.86
CA ILE A 88 -13.87 -8.67 -2.89
C ILE A 88 -13.23 -9.42 -4.05
N LYS A 89 -12.61 -10.57 -3.80
CA LYS A 89 -12.11 -11.43 -4.89
C LYS A 89 -13.25 -11.90 -5.79
N ALA A 90 -14.37 -12.29 -5.21
CA ALA A 90 -15.57 -12.70 -5.96
C ALA A 90 -16.12 -11.55 -6.82
N GLN A 91 -15.85 -10.31 -6.44
CA GLN A 91 -16.23 -9.11 -7.20
C GLN A 91 -15.21 -8.71 -8.26
N GLY A 92 -14.11 -9.46 -8.38
CA GLY A 92 -13.08 -9.23 -9.39
C GLY A 92 -11.82 -8.50 -8.92
N ALA A 93 -11.66 -8.31 -7.60
CA ALA A 93 -10.48 -7.64 -7.08
C ALA A 93 -9.21 -8.47 -7.29
N GLU A 94 -8.15 -7.81 -7.75
CA GLU A 94 -6.83 -8.43 -7.92
C GLU A 94 -5.94 -8.19 -6.69
N PHE A 95 -6.17 -7.10 -5.96
CA PHE A 95 -5.34 -6.66 -4.85
C PHE A 95 -6.14 -6.53 -3.57
N CYS A 96 -5.43 -6.64 -2.45
CA CYS A 96 -5.97 -6.32 -1.14
C CYS A 96 -6.43 -4.85 -1.10
N ASP A 97 -7.49 -4.55 -0.37
CA ASP A 97 -8.02 -3.20 -0.23
C ASP A 97 -7.76 -2.58 1.15
N CYS A 98 -6.78 -3.09 1.89
CA CYS A 98 -6.37 -2.45 3.14
C CYS A 98 -5.81 -1.04 2.86
N PRO A 99 -5.78 -0.14 3.85
CA PRO A 99 -5.33 1.24 3.61
C PRO A 99 -3.97 1.36 2.91
N GLY A 100 -2.99 0.53 3.30
CA GLY A 100 -1.68 0.53 2.66
C GLY A 100 -1.73 0.10 1.20
N CYS A 101 -2.50 -0.94 0.87
CA CYS A 101 -2.64 -1.43 -0.50
C CYS A 101 -3.44 -0.45 -1.36
N ILE A 102 -4.46 0.20 -0.81
CA ILE A 102 -5.19 1.25 -1.53
C ILE A 102 -4.25 2.41 -1.87
N ALA A 103 -3.40 2.84 -0.92
CA ALA A 103 -2.43 3.90 -1.17
C ALA A 103 -1.45 3.51 -2.28
N CYS A 104 -0.96 2.27 -2.28
CA CYS A 104 -0.09 1.75 -3.34
C CYS A 104 -0.81 1.72 -4.69
N LYS A 105 -2.06 1.25 -4.72
CA LYS A 105 -2.84 1.17 -5.95
C LYS A 105 -3.09 2.54 -6.57
N ASN A 106 -3.37 3.54 -5.74
CA ASN A 106 -3.57 4.91 -6.22
C ASN A 106 -2.32 5.44 -6.92
N ILE A 107 -1.14 5.11 -6.42
CA ILE A 107 0.13 5.49 -7.05
C ILE A 107 0.31 4.73 -8.37
N ILE A 108 0.04 3.43 -8.38
CA ILE A 108 0.18 2.60 -9.59
C ILE A 108 -0.77 3.08 -10.68
N ASP A 109 -2.01 3.42 -10.34
CA ASP A 109 -3.01 3.91 -11.29
C ASP A 109 -2.58 5.23 -11.95
N LEU A 110 -1.73 6.02 -11.30
CA LEU A 110 -1.22 7.29 -11.80
C LEU A 110 0.21 7.19 -12.34
N LYS A 111 0.67 5.98 -12.61
CA LYS A 111 2.04 5.71 -13.09
C LYS A 111 2.45 6.62 -14.25
N ALA A 112 1.62 6.78 -15.26
CA ALA A 112 1.94 7.57 -16.45
C ALA A 112 2.12 9.06 -16.11
N GLU A 113 1.50 9.55 -15.05
CA GLU A 113 1.62 10.95 -14.62
C GLU A 113 2.80 11.18 -13.67
N ILE A 114 3.23 10.13 -12.97
CA ILE A 114 4.33 10.19 -12.00
C ILE A 114 5.67 9.97 -12.68
N GLU A 115 5.74 9.02 -13.60
CA GLU A 115 6.94 8.73 -14.40
C GLU A 115 7.08 9.67 -15.63
#